data_5e69940e7ee3bd707be23c238255338d
#
_entry.id   5e69940e7ee3bd707be23c238255338d
#
_cell.length_a   1.000
_cell.length_b   1.000
_cell.length_c   1.000
_cell.angle_alpha   90.00
_cell.angle_beta   90.00
_cell.angle_gamma   90.00
#
_symmetry.space_group_name_H-M   'P 1'
#
loop_
_entity.id
_entity.type
_entity.pdbx_description
1 polymer ?
#
loop_
_entity_poly.entity_id
_entity_poly.type
_entity_poly.pdbx_seq_one_letter_code
_entity_poly.pdbx_strand_id
1 'polypeptide(L)'
;MERPIRIAINGFGRIGRAVARQWMQMQAPQIFELVAVNDIAPIETCAYLLEFDSVYGPSPAAVEQADGALILNGRSVRFTQQGDLA
;
A
#
# COMPACT_ATOMS: atom_id res chain seq x y z
N MET A 1 0.34 22.60 13.50
CA MET A 1 -0.12 21.63 12.49
C MET A 1 0.44 20.24 12.80
N GLU A 2 -0.42 19.28 12.92
CA GLU A 2 0.00 17.95 13.29
C GLU A 2 0.41 17.16 12.04
N ARG A 3 1.42 16.34 12.23
CA ARG A 3 1.85 15.44 11.16
C ARG A 3 0.95 14.22 11.15
N PRO A 4 0.68 13.66 9.97
CA PRO A 4 -0.03 12.38 9.92
C PRO A 4 0.76 11.29 10.61
N ILE A 5 0.05 10.31 11.13
CA ILE A 5 0.68 9.14 11.74
C ILE A 5 1.29 8.32 10.61
N ARG A 6 2.56 7.95 10.77
CA ARG A 6 3.25 7.12 9.77
C ARG A 6 3.03 5.66 10.12
N ILE A 7 2.55 4.90 9.16
CA ILE A 7 2.29 3.47 9.38
C ILE A 7 3.02 2.62 8.36
N ALA A 8 3.31 1.40 8.78
CA ALA A 8 3.86 0.37 7.90
C ALA A 8 2.96 -0.86 8.02
N ILE A 9 2.74 -1.54 6.90
CA ILE A 9 1.91 -2.73 6.87
C ILE A 9 2.83 -3.94 6.80
N ASN A 10 2.68 -4.85 7.78
CA ASN A 10 3.42 -6.11 7.79
C ASN A 10 2.44 -7.23 7.45
N GLY A 11 2.54 -7.75 6.25
CA GLY A 11 1.58 -8.72 5.75
C GLY A 11 0.49 -8.04 4.94
N PHE A 12 0.60 -8.13 3.61
CA PHE A 12 -0.31 -7.40 2.72
C PHE A 12 -1.49 -8.28 2.34
N GLY A 13 -2.20 -8.76 3.36
CA GLY A 13 -3.43 -9.51 3.18
C GLY A 13 -4.64 -8.60 2.97
N ARG A 14 -5.83 -9.14 3.22
CA ARG A 14 -7.06 -8.37 2.98
C ARG A 14 -7.12 -7.09 3.78
N ILE A 15 -6.75 -7.16 5.05
CA ILE A 15 -6.82 -5.98 5.93
C ILE A 15 -5.79 -4.96 5.50
N GLY A 16 -4.56 -5.39 5.23
CA GLY A 16 -3.51 -4.48 4.79
C GLY A 16 -3.86 -3.81 3.49
N ARG A 17 -4.42 -4.56 2.53
CA ARG A 17 -4.83 -3.99 1.25
C ARG A 17 -5.99 -3.01 1.42
N ALA A 18 -6.91 -3.29 2.35
CA ALA A 18 -8.00 -2.36 2.61
C ALA A 18 -7.48 -1.04 3.17
N VAL A 19 -6.51 -1.10 4.06
CA VAL A 19 -5.88 0.10 4.61
C VAL A 19 -5.19 0.90 3.50
N ALA A 20 -4.45 0.20 2.63
CA ALA A 20 -3.77 0.86 1.52
C ALA A 20 -4.76 1.55 0.58
N ARG A 21 -5.89 0.89 0.29
CA ARG A 21 -6.92 1.49 -0.57
C ARG A 21 -7.53 2.72 0.06
N GLN A 22 -7.79 2.70 1.35
CA GLN A 22 -8.30 3.87 2.03
C GLN A 22 -7.31 5.02 1.94
N TRP A 23 -6.03 4.73 2.12
CA TRP A 23 -5.01 5.76 2.03
C TRP A 23 -4.94 6.34 0.62
N MET A 24 -5.05 5.49 -0.41
CA MET A 24 -5.02 5.95 -1.79
C MET A 24 -6.17 6.89 -2.13
N GLN A 25 -7.32 6.68 -1.50
CA GLN A 25 -8.51 7.49 -1.73
C GLN A 25 -8.59 8.71 -0.81
N MET A 26 -7.71 8.77 0.17
CA MET A 26 -7.75 9.82 1.18
C MET A 26 -7.27 11.14 0.57
N GLN A 27 -8.02 12.19 0.84
CA GLN A 27 -7.65 13.53 0.39
C GLN A 27 -6.98 14.28 1.52
N ALA A 28 -6.25 15.32 1.18
CA ALA A 28 -5.58 16.13 2.18
C ALA A 28 -6.62 16.89 3.03
N PRO A 29 -6.38 17.07 4.34
CA PRO A 29 -5.24 16.55 5.07
C PRO A 29 -5.38 15.06 5.35
N GLN A 30 -4.27 14.35 5.30
CA GLN A 30 -4.28 12.92 5.53
C GLN A 30 -4.18 12.61 7.01
N ILE A 31 -4.99 11.64 7.46
CA ILE A 31 -4.99 11.21 8.85
C ILE A 31 -3.74 10.38 9.14
N PHE A 32 -3.34 9.55 8.17
CA PHE A 32 -2.12 8.78 8.32
C PHE A 32 -1.38 8.74 6.98
N GLU A 33 -0.12 8.34 7.04
CA GLU A 33 0.72 8.19 5.86
C GLU A 33 1.25 6.78 5.81
N LEU A 34 1.01 6.10 4.70
CA LEU A 34 1.54 4.76 4.47
C LEU A 34 2.96 4.88 3.95
N VAL A 35 3.93 4.42 4.74
CA VAL A 35 5.35 4.60 4.40
C VAL A 35 6.00 3.32 3.90
N ALA A 36 5.48 2.14 4.28
CA ALA A 36 6.10 0.89 3.89
C ALA A 36 5.11 -0.26 3.93
N VAL A 37 5.35 -1.25 3.08
CA VAL A 37 4.63 -2.51 3.07
C VAL A 37 5.66 -3.63 3.05
N ASN A 38 5.45 -4.64 3.87
CA ASN A 38 6.27 -5.85 3.84
C ASN A 38 5.39 -7.06 3.62
N ASP A 39 5.85 -7.97 2.76
CA ASP A 39 5.17 -9.25 2.54
C ASP A 39 6.19 -10.26 2.05
N ILE A 40 5.90 -11.56 2.25
CA ILE A 40 6.76 -12.61 1.72
C ILE A 40 6.52 -12.83 0.23
N ALA A 41 5.37 -12.41 -0.29
CA ALA A 41 5.07 -12.50 -1.71
C ALA A 41 5.84 -11.44 -2.50
N PRO A 42 6.12 -11.69 -3.78
CA PRO A 42 6.79 -10.69 -4.60
C PRO A 42 5.95 -9.43 -4.76
N ILE A 43 6.64 -8.32 -5.03
CA ILE A 43 5.98 -7.03 -5.19
C ILE A 43 4.97 -7.06 -6.33
N GLU A 44 5.24 -7.81 -7.39
CA GLU A 44 4.32 -7.93 -8.53
C GLU A 44 2.99 -8.52 -8.10
N THR A 45 3.05 -9.54 -7.24
CA THR A 45 1.83 -10.17 -6.73
C THR A 45 1.04 -9.21 -5.86
N CYS A 46 1.74 -8.49 -4.99
CA CYS A 46 1.07 -7.55 -4.09
C CYS A 46 0.45 -6.40 -4.87
N ALA A 47 1.14 -5.89 -5.87
CA ALA A 47 0.61 -4.83 -6.72
C ALA A 47 -0.63 -5.30 -7.47
N TYR A 48 -0.58 -6.51 -8.03
CA TYR A 48 -1.71 -7.08 -8.75
C TYR A 48 -2.93 -7.22 -7.84
N LEU A 49 -2.74 -7.76 -6.65
CA LEU A 49 -3.84 -7.95 -5.72
C LEU A 49 -4.44 -6.62 -5.28
N LEU A 50 -3.60 -5.62 -5.06
CA LEU A 50 -4.10 -4.31 -4.67
C LEU A 50 -4.94 -3.69 -5.78
N GLU A 51 -4.52 -3.86 -7.03
CA GLU A 51 -5.23 -3.27 -8.15
C GLU A 51 -6.55 -3.97 -8.46
N PHE A 52 -6.55 -5.30 -8.42
CA PHE A 52 -7.67 -6.08 -8.94
C PHE A 52 -8.53 -6.78 -7.89
N ASP A 53 -8.02 -7.00 -6.69
CA ASP A 53 -8.75 -7.70 -5.65
C ASP A 53 -9.61 -6.72 -4.85
N SER A 54 -10.74 -6.32 -5.45
CA SER A 54 -11.63 -5.35 -4.82
C SER A 54 -13.06 -5.80 -4.98
N VAL A 55 -13.81 -5.76 -3.87
CA VAL A 55 -15.24 -6.06 -3.92
C VAL A 55 -16.03 -4.96 -4.62
N TYR A 56 -15.44 -3.81 -4.81
CA TYR A 56 -16.08 -2.68 -5.46
C TYR A 56 -15.67 -2.52 -6.91
N GLY A 57 -15.06 -3.57 -7.49
CA GLY A 57 -14.58 -3.52 -8.85
C GLY A 57 -13.18 -2.94 -8.94
N PRO A 58 -12.69 -2.71 -10.16
CA PRO A 58 -11.35 -2.17 -10.35
C PRO A 58 -11.20 -0.84 -9.64
N SER A 59 -10.07 -0.68 -8.96
CA SER A 59 -9.78 0.58 -8.31
C SER A 59 -9.52 1.65 -9.37
N PRO A 60 -10.09 2.84 -9.23
CA PRO A 60 -9.74 3.94 -10.13
C PRO A 60 -8.33 4.47 -9.86
N ALA A 61 -7.73 4.04 -8.77
CA ALA A 61 -6.42 4.53 -8.38
C ALA A 61 -5.33 3.79 -9.15
N ALA A 62 -4.27 4.49 -9.49
CA ALA A 62 -3.15 3.91 -10.20
C ALA A 62 -2.25 3.15 -9.24
N VAL A 63 -1.96 1.89 -9.57
CA VAL A 63 -1.03 1.05 -8.82
C VAL A 63 0.11 0.70 -9.77
N GLU A 64 1.30 1.14 -9.44
CA GLU A 64 2.49 0.87 -10.21
C GLU A 64 3.60 0.37 -9.31
N GLN A 65 4.68 -0.08 -9.91
CA GLN A 65 5.87 -0.50 -9.15
C GLN A 65 7.10 -0.01 -9.87
N ALA A 66 8.08 0.43 -9.12
CA ALA A 66 9.33 0.90 -9.67
C ALA A 66 10.40 0.84 -8.59
N ASP A 67 11.59 0.35 -8.95
CA ASP A 67 12.76 0.36 -8.07
C ASP A 67 12.50 -0.27 -6.70
N GLY A 68 11.71 -1.34 -6.68
CA GLY A 68 11.41 -2.04 -5.43
C GLY A 68 10.44 -1.32 -4.52
N ALA A 69 9.67 -0.37 -5.05
CA ALA A 69 8.66 0.34 -4.30
C ALA A 69 7.32 0.25 -5.00
N LEU A 70 6.25 0.34 -4.22
CA LEU A 70 4.91 0.51 -4.77
C LEU A 70 4.65 1.98 -4.99
N ILE A 71 4.11 2.32 -6.15
CA ILE A 71 3.73 3.69 -6.45
C ILE A 71 2.21 3.74 -6.47
N LEU A 72 1.64 4.33 -5.45
CA LEU A 72 0.20 4.37 -5.25
C LEU A 72 -0.31 5.79 -5.45
N ASN A 73 -1.00 6.01 -6.57
CA ASN A 73 -1.46 7.35 -6.94
C ASN A 73 -0.32 8.35 -6.99
N GLY A 74 0.82 7.91 -7.53
CA GLY A 74 1.99 8.77 -7.65
C GLY A 74 2.81 8.92 -6.38
N ARG A 75 2.42 8.25 -5.30
CA ARG A 75 3.16 8.32 -4.03
C ARG A 75 3.92 7.04 -3.81
N SER A 76 5.20 7.16 -3.48
CA SER A 76 6.09 6.03 -3.30
C SER A 76 5.93 5.41 -1.91
N VAL A 77 5.75 4.10 -1.87
CA VAL A 77 5.65 3.33 -0.64
C VAL A 77 6.72 2.25 -0.70
N ARG A 78 7.61 2.24 0.29
CA ARG A 78 8.67 1.26 0.32
C ARG A 78 8.09 -0.14 0.41
N PHE A 79 8.64 -1.07 -0.35
CA PHE A 79 8.25 -2.47 -0.27
C PHE A 79 9.44 -3.32 0.14
N THR A 80 9.22 -4.19 1.12
CA THR A 80 10.23 -5.17 1.52
C THR A 80 9.63 -6.56 1.43
N GLN A 81 10.49 -7.54 1.14
CA GLN A 81 10.06 -8.94 0.99
C GLN A 81 10.81 -9.77 1.99
N GLN A 82 10.39 -9.70 3.24
CA GLN A 82 11.02 -10.42 4.33
C GLN A 82 9.98 -11.29 5.02
N GLY A 83 10.34 -12.53 5.28
CA GLY A 83 9.45 -13.46 5.94
C GLY A 83 9.33 -13.22 7.43
N ASP A 84 10.25 -12.49 8.02
CA ASP A 84 10.27 -12.27 9.46
C ASP A 84 10.84 -10.89 9.75
N LEU A 85 10.04 -10.09 10.46
CA LEU A 85 10.43 -8.75 10.87
C LEU A 85 10.62 -8.66 12.37
N ALA A 86 11.03 -9.73 12.97
CA ALA A 86 11.23 -9.76 14.43
C ALA A 86 12.11 -8.60 14.92
#